data_1528eb05f27aa9fc276fa09e82bd9f0f
#
_entry.id   1528eb05f27aa9fc276fa09e82bd9f0f
#
_cell.length_a   1.000
_cell.length_b   1.000
_cell.length_c   1.000
_cell.angle_alpha   90.00
_cell.angle_beta   90.00
_cell.angle_gamma   90.00
#
_symmetry.space_group_name_H-M   'P 1'
#
loop_
_entity.id
_entity.type
_entity.pdbx_description
1 polymer ?
#
loop_
_entity_poly.entity_id
_entity_poly.type
_entity_poly.pdbx_seq_one_letter_code
_entity_poly.pdbx_strand_id
1 'polypeptide(L)'
;IANSKFTKEFAIKLGVKNVAVINPGCNYPIPINEEAKEFAKKIYGNASPKLITISRLDGRKSHHNVMMTVKNLLPKYPSLKYVSIGDGDEGNNLLKLRKTLGLEKSVEFIFKSTEQEKVALLEQSNIFVMPSVIYKKSVEGFGITYIEAASYGKPSIGGIYGGEGDAIKSGLTGYLCNGNDLNAIYDTLLKTLTNDHYLDLGANALEFSKDFSWEKIIKKYISLI
;
A
#
# COMPACT_ATOMS: atom_id res chain seq x y z
N ILE A 1 3.77 23.25 8.39
CA ILE A 1 3.01 22.42 7.44
C ILE A 1 3.01 20.99 7.95
N ALA A 2 1.86 20.31 7.92
CA ALA A 2 1.71 18.90 8.20
C ALA A 2 1.42 18.14 6.88
N ASN A 3 1.90 16.89 6.79
CA ASN A 3 1.72 16.06 5.59
C ASN A 3 0.36 15.35 5.53
N SER A 4 -0.43 15.40 6.61
CA SER A 4 -1.80 14.86 6.69
C SER A 4 -2.61 15.57 7.77
N LYS A 5 -3.93 15.36 7.76
CA LYS A 5 -4.82 15.83 8.83
C LYS A 5 -4.44 15.22 10.17
N PHE A 6 -4.08 13.93 10.19
CA PHE A 6 -3.61 13.26 11.39
C PHE A 6 -2.38 13.94 11.99
N THR A 7 -1.34 14.22 11.18
CA THR A 7 -0.13 14.90 11.66
C THR A 7 -0.40 16.35 12.06
N LYS A 8 -1.35 17.04 11.42
CA LYS A 8 -1.83 18.35 11.87
C LYS A 8 -2.43 18.27 13.27
N GLU A 9 -3.37 17.35 13.51
CA GLU A 9 -4.01 17.19 14.81
C GLU A 9 -3.00 16.86 15.91
N PHE A 10 -2.02 16.00 15.59
CA PHE A 10 -0.94 15.68 16.50
C PHE A 10 -0.07 16.91 16.83
N ALA A 11 0.30 17.72 15.84
CA ALA A 11 1.05 18.94 16.05
C ALA A 11 0.28 19.97 16.91
N ILE A 12 -1.03 20.11 16.68
CA ILE A 12 -1.88 20.98 17.50
C ILE A 12 -1.93 20.52 18.95
N LYS A 13 -2.05 19.22 19.21
CA LYS A 13 -2.00 18.64 20.57
C LYS A 13 -0.67 18.90 21.27
N LEU A 14 0.41 19.08 20.53
CA LEU A 14 1.73 19.48 21.04
C LEU A 14 1.90 21.01 21.20
N GLY A 15 0.86 21.79 20.97
CA GLY A 15 0.86 23.25 21.16
C GLY A 15 1.26 24.05 19.91
N VAL A 16 1.45 23.43 18.75
CA VAL A 16 1.77 24.14 17.50
C VAL A 16 0.52 24.85 16.98
N LYS A 17 0.64 26.16 16.71
CA LYS A 17 -0.44 27.00 16.16
C LYS A 17 -0.31 27.11 14.62
N ASN A 18 -1.44 27.40 13.96
CA ASN A 18 -1.49 27.71 12.52
C ASN A 18 -0.86 26.63 11.61
N VAL A 19 -1.31 25.38 11.77
CA VAL A 19 -0.82 24.25 10.98
C VAL A 19 -1.64 24.08 9.70
N ALA A 20 -1.04 24.36 8.54
CA ALA A 20 -1.59 24.02 7.24
C ALA A 20 -1.34 22.52 6.92
N VAL A 21 -2.24 21.90 6.16
CA VAL A 21 -2.05 20.54 5.64
C VAL A 21 -1.71 20.63 4.16
N ILE A 22 -0.55 20.11 3.79
CA ILE A 22 -0.17 19.88 2.39
C ILE A 22 0.35 18.44 2.28
N ASN A 23 -0.42 17.59 1.61
CA ASN A 23 -0.03 16.21 1.36
C ASN A 23 1.17 16.16 0.41
N PRO A 24 2.03 15.13 0.49
CA PRO A 24 3.15 14.96 -0.44
C PRO A 24 2.70 14.80 -1.88
N GLY A 25 3.50 15.32 -2.81
CA GLY A 25 3.31 15.10 -4.24
C GLY A 25 3.84 13.73 -4.68
N CYS A 26 3.33 13.23 -5.80
CA CYS A 26 3.70 11.96 -6.41
C CYS A 26 4.20 12.18 -7.85
N ASN A 27 5.27 11.47 -8.24
CA ASN A 27 5.86 11.53 -9.58
C ASN A 27 5.36 10.42 -10.52
N TYR A 28 4.43 9.59 -10.06
CA TYR A 28 3.89 8.49 -10.85
C TYR A 28 2.61 8.89 -11.61
N PRO A 29 2.25 8.16 -12.68
CA PRO A 29 2.99 7.01 -13.23
C PRO A 29 4.23 7.42 -14.03
N ILE A 30 5.21 6.52 -14.11
CA ILE A 30 6.37 6.64 -15.00
C ILE A 30 6.29 5.55 -16.09
N PRO A 31 6.91 5.78 -17.28
CA PRO A 31 7.02 4.75 -18.32
C PRO A 31 7.77 3.51 -17.79
N ILE A 32 7.34 2.33 -18.20
CA ILE A 32 7.92 1.03 -17.79
C ILE A 32 8.55 0.38 -19.00
N ASN A 33 9.82 -0.01 -18.89
CA ASN A 33 10.54 -0.71 -19.97
C ASN A 33 10.13 -2.19 -20.07
N GLU A 34 10.39 -2.81 -21.21
CA GLU A 34 9.98 -4.20 -21.47
C GLU A 34 10.69 -5.21 -20.55
N GLU A 35 11.95 -4.98 -20.19
CA GLU A 35 12.70 -5.83 -19.26
C GLU A 35 12.01 -5.91 -17.89
N ALA A 36 11.58 -4.78 -17.36
CA ALA A 36 10.86 -4.72 -16.08
C ALA A 36 9.47 -5.36 -16.18
N LYS A 37 8.77 -5.23 -17.31
CA LYS A 37 7.50 -5.92 -17.53
C LYS A 37 7.67 -7.42 -17.54
N GLU A 38 8.69 -7.94 -18.22
CA GLU A 38 8.99 -9.37 -18.25
C GLU A 38 9.46 -9.87 -16.87
N PHE A 39 10.22 -9.08 -16.12
CA PHE A 39 10.55 -9.38 -14.73
C PHE A 39 9.29 -9.56 -13.88
N ALA A 40 8.38 -8.60 -13.92
CA ALA A 40 7.12 -8.67 -13.15
C ALA A 40 6.24 -9.84 -13.59
N LYS A 41 6.17 -10.13 -14.89
CA LYS A 41 5.47 -11.30 -15.44
C LYS A 41 6.09 -12.61 -14.94
N LYS A 42 7.40 -12.70 -14.84
CA LYS A 42 8.10 -13.88 -14.29
C LYS A 42 7.77 -14.06 -12.81
N ILE A 43 7.73 -12.98 -12.03
CA ILE A 43 7.42 -13.03 -10.58
C ILE A 43 5.96 -13.46 -10.35
N TYR A 44 5.01 -12.85 -11.04
CA TYR A 44 3.59 -13.17 -10.84
C TYR A 44 3.12 -14.43 -11.58
N GLY A 45 3.69 -14.73 -12.74
CA GLY A 45 3.21 -15.82 -13.60
C GLY A 45 1.72 -15.66 -13.89
N ASN A 46 0.98 -16.76 -13.76
CA ASN A 46 -0.48 -16.82 -13.95
C ASN A 46 -1.26 -16.59 -12.63
N ALA A 47 -0.62 -15.99 -11.64
CA ALA A 47 -1.27 -15.74 -10.35
C ALA A 47 -2.49 -14.81 -10.49
N SER A 48 -3.54 -15.14 -9.74
CA SER A 48 -4.75 -14.32 -9.61
C SER A 48 -5.45 -14.65 -8.29
N PRO A 49 -5.77 -13.65 -7.45
CA PRO A 49 -5.38 -12.24 -7.55
C PRO A 49 -3.91 -12.00 -7.19
N LYS A 50 -3.40 -10.82 -7.57
CA LYS A 50 -2.05 -10.35 -7.29
C LYS A 50 -2.09 -9.23 -6.25
N LEU A 51 -1.50 -9.45 -5.09
CA LEU A 51 -1.40 -8.47 -4.01
C LEU A 51 0.02 -7.94 -3.94
N ILE A 52 0.18 -6.67 -3.58
CA ILE A 52 1.50 -6.05 -3.43
C ILE A 52 1.57 -5.15 -2.19
N THR A 53 2.74 -5.14 -1.54
CA THR A 53 3.16 -4.12 -0.58
C THR A 53 4.51 -3.55 -0.99
N ILE A 54 4.68 -2.25 -0.94
CA ILE A 54 5.95 -1.55 -1.17
C ILE A 54 6.25 -0.71 0.07
N SER A 55 7.16 -1.17 0.91
CA SER A 55 7.47 -0.49 2.16
C SER A 55 8.70 -1.06 2.83
N ARG A 56 9.23 -0.38 3.86
CA ARG A 56 10.19 -1.01 4.77
C ARG A 56 9.55 -2.23 5.45
N LEU A 57 10.35 -3.27 5.67
CA LEU A 57 9.94 -4.46 6.41
C LEU A 57 10.10 -4.19 7.90
N ASP A 58 9.17 -3.44 8.47
CA ASP A 58 9.09 -3.14 9.90
C ASP A 58 7.72 -3.56 10.48
N GLY A 59 7.65 -3.73 11.81
CA GLY A 59 6.44 -4.21 12.48
C GLY A 59 5.21 -3.30 12.29
N ARG A 60 5.42 -2.01 11.97
CA ARG A 60 4.35 -1.05 11.72
C ARG A 60 3.55 -1.36 10.44
N LYS A 61 4.19 -2.00 9.45
CA LYS A 61 3.58 -2.27 8.14
C LYS A 61 2.69 -3.52 8.11
N SER A 62 2.65 -4.26 9.23
CA SER A 62 1.77 -5.43 9.43
C SER A 62 1.90 -6.56 8.38
N HIS A 63 3.11 -6.74 7.80
CA HIS A 63 3.38 -7.78 6.82
C HIS A 63 3.01 -9.18 7.31
N HIS A 64 3.24 -9.48 8.59
CA HIS A 64 2.91 -10.79 9.18
C HIS A 64 1.41 -11.07 9.14
N ASN A 65 0.55 -10.07 9.45
CA ASN A 65 -0.90 -10.22 9.39
C ASN A 65 -1.39 -10.33 7.93
N VAL A 66 -0.77 -9.61 6.99
CA VAL A 66 -1.06 -9.79 5.56
C VAL A 66 -0.74 -11.22 5.12
N MET A 67 0.41 -11.78 5.52
CA MET A 67 0.77 -13.17 5.19
C MET A 67 -0.19 -14.19 5.80
N MET A 68 -0.61 -14.01 7.05
CA MET A 68 -1.62 -14.87 7.69
C MET A 68 -2.95 -14.80 6.94
N THR A 69 -3.35 -13.60 6.52
CA THR A 69 -4.56 -13.40 5.72
C THR A 69 -4.43 -14.06 4.33
N VAL A 70 -3.27 -13.94 3.69
CA VAL A 70 -2.99 -14.66 2.43
C VAL A 70 -3.20 -16.16 2.60
N LYS A 71 -2.65 -16.76 3.66
CA LYS A 71 -2.86 -18.19 3.95
C LYS A 71 -4.34 -18.56 4.05
N ASN A 72 -5.13 -17.72 4.72
CA ASN A 72 -6.56 -17.94 4.90
C ASN A 72 -7.37 -17.75 3.59
N LEU A 73 -6.85 -16.97 2.64
CA LEU A 73 -7.47 -16.74 1.34
C LEU A 73 -7.16 -17.85 0.31
N LEU A 74 -6.05 -18.59 0.45
CA LEU A 74 -5.64 -19.61 -0.51
C LEU A 74 -6.68 -20.69 -0.80
N PRO A 75 -7.52 -21.18 0.15
CA PRO A 75 -8.56 -22.13 -0.17
C PRO A 75 -9.58 -21.60 -1.19
N LYS A 76 -9.83 -20.28 -1.18
CA LYS A 76 -10.75 -19.61 -2.12
C LYS A 76 -10.05 -19.12 -3.38
N TYR A 77 -8.78 -18.71 -3.26
CA TYR A 77 -7.95 -18.18 -4.34
C TYR A 77 -6.63 -18.96 -4.43
N PRO A 78 -6.62 -20.19 -4.95
CA PRO A 78 -5.44 -21.07 -4.91
C PRO A 78 -4.22 -20.55 -5.65
N SER A 79 -4.42 -19.68 -6.64
CA SER A 79 -3.35 -19.03 -7.42
C SER A 79 -2.99 -17.62 -6.93
N LEU A 80 -3.52 -17.19 -5.79
CA LEU A 80 -3.17 -15.88 -5.20
C LEU A 80 -1.66 -15.77 -4.99
N LYS A 81 -1.10 -14.62 -5.36
CA LYS A 81 0.28 -14.26 -5.05
C LYS A 81 0.38 -12.90 -4.37
N TYR A 82 1.14 -12.85 -3.30
CA TYR A 82 1.50 -11.64 -2.57
C TYR A 82 2.98 -11.35 -2.76
N VAL A 83 3.29 -10.16 -3.25
CA VAL A 83 4.66 -9.66 -3.40
C VAL A 83 4.90 -8.53 -2.42
N SER A 84 5.98 -8.60 -1.65
CA SER A 84 6.41 -7.54 -0.76
C SER A 84 7.78 -7.03 -1.19
N ILE A 85 7.87 -5.73 -1.49
CA ILE A 85 9.10 -5.07 -1.95
C ILE A 85 9.61 -4.15 -0.85
N GLY A 86 10.87 -4.32 -0.51
CA GLY A 86 11.63 -3.48 0.44
C GLY A 86 12.47 -4.28 1.41
N ASP A 87 13.19 -3.57 2.26
CA ASP A 87 14.10 -4.14 3.24
C ASP A 87 13.80 -3.58 4.64
N GLY A 88 14.28 -4.23 5.69
CA GLY A 88 14.10 -3.81 7.08
C GLY A 88 14.35 -4.91 8.10
N ASP A 89 14.27 -4.53 9.37
CA ASP A 89 14.65 -5.39 10.51
C ASP A 89 13.82 -6.68 10.61
N GLU A 90 12.60 -6.68 10.09
CA GLU A 90 11.71 -7.84 10.10
C GLU A 90 11.96 -8.85 8.96
N GLY A 91 12.83 -8.54 8.01
CA GLY A 91 13.02 -9.37 6.81
C GLY A 91 13.27 -10.85 7.12
N ASN A 92 14.21 -11.15 8.03
CA ASN A 92 14.54 -12.52 8.42
C ASN A 92 13.37 -13.22 9.15
N ASN A 93 12.61 -12.50 9.98
CA ASN A 93 11.46 -13.03 10.69
C ASN A 93 10.32 -13.36 9.71
N LEU A 94 10.11 -12.50 8.73
CA LEU A 94 9.09 -12.70 7.69
C LEU A 94 9.43 -13.88 6.77
N LEU A 95 10.71 -14.09 6.43
CA LEU A 95 11.15 -15.28 5.67
C LEU A 95 10.92 -16.57 6.45
N LYS A 96 11.22 -16.59 7.76
CA LYS A 96 10.93 -17.74 8.64
C LYS A 96 9.42 -18.00 8.71
N LEU A 97 8.63 -16.94 8.91
CA LEU A 97 7.17 -17.04 8.95
C LEU A 97 6.61 -17.59 7.64
N ARG A 98 7.08 -17.10 6.48
CA ARG A 98 6.70 -17.62 5.16
C ARG A 98 6.87 -19.14 5.09
N LYS A 99 8.02 -19.63 5.51
CA LYS A 99 8.32 -21.08 5.55
C LYS A 99 7.41 -21.84 6.52
N THR A 100 7.24 -21.32 7.74
CA THR A 100 6.36 -21.95 8.75
C THR A 100 4.91 -22.05 8.28
N LEU A 101 4.44 -21.07 7.50
CA LEU A 101 3.09 -21.05 6.96
C LEU A 101 2.93 -21.87 5.67
N GLY A 102 4.03 -22.37 5.05
CA GLY A 102 4.02 -23.05 3.76
C GLY A 102 3.64 -22.14 2.59
N LEU A 103 4.09 -20.87 2.63
CA LEU A 103 3.70 -19.84 1.67
C LEU A 103 4.76 -19.54 0.61
N GLU A 104 5.77 -20.40 0.43
CA GLU A 104 6.90 -20.15 -0.48
C GLU A 104 6.47 -19.96 -1.95
N LYS A 105 5.36 -20.56 -2.35
CA LYS A 105 4.80 -20.41 -3.71
C LYS A 105 3.94 -19.16 -3.85
N SER A 106 3.28 -18.72 -2.77
CA SER A 106 2.25 -17.67 -2.77
C SER A 106 2.74 -16.31 -2.26
N VAL A 107 3.89 -16.27 -1.59
CA VAL A 107 4.48 -15.03 -1.05
C VAL A 107 5.90 -14.88 -1.55
N GLU A 108 6.23 -13.73 -2.11
CA GLU A 108 7.56 -13.37 -2.57
C GLU A 108 8.05 -12.10 -1.88
N PHE A 109 9.30 -12.12 -1.38
CA PHE A 109 9.98 -10.95 -0.83
C PHE A 109 11.08 -10.51 -1.78
N ILE A 110 11.04 -9.25 -2.20
CA ILE A 110 12.05 -8.62 -3.07
C ILE A 110 12.74 -7.54 -2.25
N PHE A 111 13.92 -7.86 -1.70
CA PHE A 111 14.66 -6.94 -0.83
C PHE A 111 15.31 -5.80 -1.58
N LYS A 112 15.67 -6.02 -2.85
CA LYS A 112 16.26 -5.01 -3.73
C LYS A 112 15.61 -5.09 -5.09
N SER A 113 15.17 -3.97 -5.59
CA SER A 113 14.62 -3.82 -6.94
C SER A 113 15.05 -2.47 -7.51
N THR A 114 15.16 -2.41 -8.82
CA THR A 114 15.21 -1.13 -9.51
C THR A 114 13.87 -0.42 -9.43
N GLU A 115 13.84 0.88 -9.72
CA GLU A 115 12.59 1.64 -9.80
C GLU A 115 11.64 1.05 -10.86
N GLN A 116 12.21 0.65 -12.01
CA GLN A 116 11.46 0.04 -13.11
C GLN A 116 10.83 -1.29 -12.74
N GLU A 117 11.55 -2.17 -12.06
CA GLU A 117 11.00 -3.46 -11.55
C GLU A 117 9.90 -3.23 -10.51
N LYS A 118 10.11 -2.28 -9.59
CA LYS A 118 9.12 -1.91 -8.57
C LYS A 118 7.81 -1.47 -9.21
N VAL A 119 7.87 -0.54 -10.16
CA VAL A 119 6.65 -0.02 -10.80
C VAL A 119 6.00 -1.03 -11.74
N ALA A 120 6.76 -1.90 -12.40
CA ALA A 120 6.21 -2.99 -13.20
C ALA A 120 5.44 -4.00 -12.36
N LEU A 121 5.96 -4.36 -11.18
CA LEU A 121 5.24 -5.22 -10.22
C LEU A 121 3.97 -4.54 -9.70
N LEU A 122 4.04 -3.24 -9.41
CA LEU A 122 2.88 -2.46 -8.99
C LEU A 122 1.82 -2.39 -10.08
N GLU A 123 2.21 -2.10 -11.33
CA GLU A 123 1.30 -2.03 -12.48
C GLU A 123 0.58 -3.37 -12.72
N GLN A 124 1.28 -4.51 -12.58
CA GLN A 124 0.68 -5.83 -12.80
C GLN A 124 -0.10 -6.35 -11.60
N SER A 125 -0.07 -5.69 -10.44
CA SER A 125 -0.86 -6.09 -9.27
C SER A 125 -2.35 -5.73 -9.43
N ASN A 126 -3.19 -6.33 -8.58
CA ASN A 126 -4.60 -6.01 -8.49
C ASN A 126 -4.90 -5.06 -7.32
N ILE A 127 -4.26 -5.27 -6.17
CA ILE A 127 -4.53 -4.54 -4.92
C ILE A 127 -3.22 -4.25 -4.22
N PHE A 128 -3.06 -3.01 -3.74
CA PHE A 128 -2.00 -2.61 -2.83
C PHE A 128 -2.46 -2.83 -1.38
N VAL A 129 -1.69 -3.56 -0.58
CA VAL A 129 -2.09 -3.95 0.79
C VAL A 129 -1.02 -3.56 1.80
N MET A 130 -1.29 -2.58 2.64
CA MET A 130 -0.40 -2.16 3.71
C MET A 130 -1.20 -1.64 4.91
N PRO A 131 -1.91 -2.50 5.65
CA PRO A 131 -2.76 -2.10 6.78
C PRO A 131 -1.90 -1.73 7.99
N SER A 132 -1.25 -0.55 7.92
CA SER A 132 -0.29 -0.10 8.92
C SER A 132 -0.93 0.02 10.30
N VAL A 133 -0.11 -0.23 11.33
CA VAL A 133 -0.51 -0.18 12.74
C VAL A 133 0.37 0.77 13.53
N ILE A 134 0.00 1.06 14.77
CA ILE A 134 0.91 1.74 15.70
C ILE A 134 1.93 0.70 16.20
N TYR A 135 3.20 0.98 16.03
CA TYR A 135 4.29 0.12 16.49
C TYR A 135 5.40 0.95 17.11
N LYS A 136 5.78 0.66 18.38
CA LYS A 136 6.83 1.39 19.12
C LYS A 136 6.69 2.92 19.02
N LYS A 137 5.48 3.47 19.20
CA LYS A 137 5.15 4.90 19.06
C LYS A 137 5.28 5.45 17.62
N SER A 138 5.59 4.62 16.63
CA SER A 138 5.60 5.00 15.21
C SER A 138 4.23 4.73 14.58
N VAL A 139 3.79 5.64 13.74
CA VAL A 139 2.52 5.60 13.03
C VAL A 139 2.74 6.03 11.58
N GLU A 140 1.84 5.63 10.67
CA GLU A 140 1.88 6.10 9.30
C GLU A 140 1.47 7.58 9.22
N GLY A 141 2.36 8.45 8.73
CA GLY A 141 2.08 9.89 8.66
C GLY A 141 1.14 10.28 7.52
N PHE A 142 1.21 9.57 6.39
CA PHE A 142 0.40 9.78 5.19
C PHE A 142 0.33 8.50 4.34
N GLY A 143 1.51 7.92 4.01
CA GLY A 143 1.61 6.75 3.15
C GLY A 143 1.64 7.09 1.67
N ILE A 144 2.71 7.75 1.20
CA ILE A 144 2.85 8.15 -0.21
C ILE A 144 2.68 6.95 -1.16
N THR A 145 3.06 5.74 -0.76
CA THR A 145 2.93 4.52 -1.56
C THR A 145 1.49 4.15 -1.91
N TYR A 146 0.50 4.61 -1.14
CA TYR A 146 -0.92 4.48 -1.51
C TYR A 146 -1.26 5.35 -2.73
N ILE A 147 -0.67 6.56 -2.81
CA ILE A 147 -0.87 7.44 -3.97
C ILE A 147 -0.08 6.91 -5.19
N GLU A 148 1.12 6.38 -4.96
CA GLU A 148 1.88 5.67 -5.99
C GLU A 148 1.05 4.51 -6.58
N ALA A 149 0.44 3.68 -5.74
CA ALA A 149 -0.43 2.60 -6.17
C ALA A 149 -1.68 3.12 -6.93
N ALA A 150 -2.31 4.16 -6.39
CA ALA A 150 -3.47 4.79 -7.01
C ALA A 150 -3.17 5.32 -8.42
N SER A 151 -1.96 5.85 -8.67
CA SER A 151 -1.55 6.36 -9.98
C SER A 151 -1.42 5.27 -11.06
N TYR A 152 -1.37 4.00 -10.66
CA TYR A 152 -1.47 2.83 -11.53
C TYR A 152 -2.86 2.16 -11.49
N GLY A 153 -3.86 2.85 -10.95
CA GLY A 153 -5.22 2.31 -10.85
C GLY A 153 -5.33 1.14 -9.87
N LYS A 154 -4.48 1.08 -8.84
CA LYS A 154 -4.55 0.03 -7.83
C LYS A 154 -5.24 0.57 -6.58
N PRO A 155 -6.39 -0.02 -6.19
CA PRO A 155 -7.00 0.31 -4.92
C PRO A 155 -6.11 -0.13 -3.77
N SER A 156 -6.19 0.58 -2.67
CA SER A 156 -5.36 0.32 -1.50
C SER A 156 -6.16 -0.16 -0.30
N ILE A 157 -5.60 -1.12 0.45
CA ILE A 157 -6.05 -1.47 1.79
C ILE A 157 -5.02 -0.93 2.78
N GLY A 158 -5.42 0.09 3.53
CA GLY A 158 -4.59 0.80 4.52
C GLY A 158 -5.04 0.58 5.95
N GLY A 159 -4.23 1.09 6.90
CA GLY A 159 -4.57 1.10 8.32
C GLY A 159 -5.53 2.24 8.71
N ILE A 160 -5.99 2.21 9.98
CA ILE A 160 -6.92 3.22 10.52
C ILE A 160 -6.27 4.15 11.56
N TYR A 161 -5.01 3.95 11.88
CA TYR A 161 -4.40 4.58 13.06
C TYR A 161 -3.59 5.84 12.78
N GLY A 162 -3.39 6.20 11.52
CA GLY A 162 -2.55 7.33 11.13
C GLY A 162 -3.16 8.20 10.03
N GLY A 163 -2.29 8.72 9.17
CA GLY A 163 -2.66 9.63 8.08
C GLY A 163 -3.17 8.97 6.81
N GLU A 164 -3.41 7.65 6.81
CA GLU A 164 -3.84 6.87 5.65
C GLU A 164 -5.17 7.36 5.06
N GLY A 165 -6.07 7.90 5.91
CA GLY A 165 -7.36 8.45 5.48
C GLY A 165 -7.27 9.68 4.56
N ASP A 166 -6.11 10.33 4.48
CA ASP A 166 -5.86 11.39 3.50
C ASP A 166 -5.40 10.82 2.14
N ALA A 167 -4.76 9.63 2.14
CA ALA A 167 -4.29 8.95 0.94
C ALA A 167 -5.30 7.92 0.38
N ILE A 168 -6.24 7.46 1.19
CA ILE A 168 -7.27 6.47 0.80
C ILE A 168 -8.65 7.01 1.16
N LYS A 169 -9.55 7.13 0.19
CA LYS A 169 -10.96 7.41 0.41
C LYS A 169 -11.70 6.08 0.59
N SER A 170 -11.92 5.69 1.85
CA SER A 170 -12.50 4.39 2.19
C SER A 170 -13.88 4.20 1.54
N GLY A 171 -14.05 3.08 0.82
CA GLY A 171 -15.24 2.78 0.03
C GLY A 171 -15.25 3.38 -1.39
N LEU A 172 -14.26 4.23 -1.75
CA LEU A 172 -14.17 4.87 -3.06
C LEU A 172 -12.87 4.50 -3.79
N THR A 173 -11.70 4.67 -3.15
CA THR A 173 -10.38 4.39 -3.75
C THR A 173 -9.67 3.19 -3.13
N GLY A 174 -10.35 2.50 -2.23
CA GLY A 174 -9.86 1.39 -1.45
C GLY A 174 -10.57 1.30 -0.11
N TYR A 175 -9.96 0.68 0.88
CA TYR A 175 -10.53 0.54 2.22
C TYR A 175 -9.50 0.78 3.31
N LEU A 176 -9.99 1.19 4.48
CA LEU A 176 -9.22 1.26 5.72
C LEU A 176 -9.68 0.17 6.67
N CYS A 177 -8.77 -0.55 7.32
CA CYS A 177 -9.09 -1.58 8.29
C CYS A 177 -8.11 -1.58 9.47
N ASN A 178 -8.49 -2.26 10.54
CA ASN A 178 -7.60 -2.50 11.67
C ASN A 178 -6.52 -3.53 11.29
N GLY A 179 -5.29 -3.07 11.07
CA GLY A 179 -4.15 -3.92 10.70
C GLY A 179 -3.68 -4.89 11.79
N ASN A 180 -4.20 -4.79 13.04
CA ASN A 180 -3.96 -5.76 14.10
C ASN A 180 -5.04 -6.87 14.14
N ASP A 181 -6.10 -6.75 13.35
CA ASP A 181 -7.22 -7.68 13.32
C ASP A 181 -7.20 -8.48 12.01
N LEU A 182 -6.89 -9.76 12.11
CA LEU A 182 -6.81 -10.66 10.95
C LEU A 182 -8.15 -10.79 10.23
N ASN A 183 -9.27 -10.81 10.97
CA ASN A 183 -10.60 -10.90 10.38
C ASN A 183 -10.93 -9.61 9.62
N ALA A 184 -10.60 -8.44 10.18
CA ALA A 184 -10.81 -7.16 9.50
C ALA A 184 -10.01 -7.07 8.19
N ILE A 185 -8.76 -7.55 8.17
CA ILE A 185 -7.94 -7.59 6.93
C ILE A 185 -8.55 -8.58 5.95
N TYR A 186 -8.93 -9.78 6.41
CA TYR A 186 -9.52 -10.83 5.58
C TYR A 186 -10.83 -10.38 4.93
N ASP A 187 -11.76 -9.86 5.70
CA ASP A 187 -13.07 -9.41 5.22
C ASP A 187 -12.93 -8.25 4.24
N THR A 188 -11.98 -7.33 4.51
CA THR A 188 -11.68 -6.20 3.63
C THR A 188 -11.10 -6.68 2.28
N LEU A 189 -10.13 -7.61 2.29
CA LEU A 189 -9.58 -8.20 1.08
C LEU A 189 -10.65 -8.98 0.32
N LEU A 190 -11.43 -9.81 1.02
CA LEU A 190 -12.49 -10.58 0.40
C LEU A 190 -13.54 -9.68 -0.27
N LYS A 191 -13.98 -8.63 0.40
CA LYS A 191 -14.89 -7.62 -0.16
C LYS A 191 -14.32 -6.97 -1.41
N THR A 192 -13.04 -6.61 -1.38
CA THR A 192 -12.36 -5.95 -2.50
C THR A 192 -12.20 -6.88 -3.70
N LEU A 193 -12.00 -8.19 -3.47
CA LEU A 193 -11.82 -9.19 -4.52
C LEU A 193 -13.15 -9.73 -5.10
N THR A 194 -14.24 -9.66 -4.33
CA THR A 194 -15.54 -10.21 -4.77
C THR A 194 -16.08 -9.41 -5.95
N ASN A 195 -16.50 -10.12 -7.03
CA ASN A 195 -17.03 -9.55 -8.26
C ASN A 195 -16.09 -8.51 -8.91
N ASP A 196 -14.78 -8.72 -8.77
CA ASP A 196 -13.74 -7.83 -9.30
C ASP A 196 -13.89 -6.35 -8.88
N HIS A 197 -14.49 -6.12 -7.71
CA HIS A 197 -14.75 -4.76 -7.19
C HIS A 197 -13.49 -3.89 -7.10
N TYR A 198 -12.30 -4.50 -7.04
CA TYR A 198 -11.03 -3.78 -7.12
C TYR A 198 -10.86 -2.97 -8.42
N LEU A 199 -11.55 -3.31 -9.50
CA LEU A 199 -11.48 -2.56 -10.77
C LEU A 199 -12.15 -1.19 -10.63
N ASP A 200 -13.35 -1.12 -10.05
CA ASP A 200 -14.08 0.13 -9.83
C ASP A 200 -13.33 1.03 -8.84
N LEU A 201 -12.87 0.43 -7.72
CA LEU A 201 -12.05 1.15 -6.74
C LEU A 201 -10.74 1.65 -7.36
N GLY A 202 -10.13 0.87 -8.25
CA GLY A 202 -8.90 1.22 -8.96
C GLY A 202 -9.10 2.39 -9.94
N ALA A 203 -10.20 2.40 -10.69
CA ALA A 203 -10.54 3.51 -11.57
C ALA A 203 -10.70 4.82 -10.78
N ASN A 204 -11.41 4.77 -9.65
CA ASN A 204 -11.55 5.92 -8.75
C ASN A 204 -10.22 6.34 -8.12
N ALA A 205 -9.36 5.37 -7.76
CA ALA A 205 -8.05 5.64 -7.21
C ALA A 205 -7.16 6.38 -8.20
N LEU A 206 -7.17 5.95 -9.47
CA LEU A 206 -6.43 6.61 -10.55
C LEU A 206 -6.87 8.07 -10.71
N GLU A 207 -8.16 8.34 -10.72
CA GLU A 207 -8.66 9.72 -10.80
C GLU A 207 -8.24 10.55 -9.59
N PHE A 208 -8.40 10.00 -8.38
CA PHE A 208 -8.00 10.65 -7.14
C PHE A 208 -6.50 10.97 -7.09
N SER A 209 -5.65 10.10 -7.63
CA SER A 209 -4.18 10.29 -7.62
C SER A 209 -3.72 11.56 -8.35
N LYS A 210 -4.49 12.04 -9.33
CA LYS A 210 -4.19 13.25 -10.11
C LYS A 210 -4.15 14.53 -9.25
N ASP A 211 -4.75 14.51 -8.07
CA ASP A 211 -4.70 15.64 -7.12
C ASP A 211 -3.37 15.75 -6.37
N PHE A 212 -2.51 14.73 -6.50
CA PHE A 212 -1.22 14.64 -5.83
C PHE A 212 -0.04 14.87 -6.80
N SER A 213 -0.26 15.32 -8.03
CA SER A 213 0.85 15.70 -8.90
C SER A 213 1.65 16.84 -8.28
N TRP A 214 2.99 16.80 -8.42
CA TRP A 214 3.84 17.86 -7.88
C TRP A 214 3.45 19.25 -8.40
N GLU A 215 2.96 19.35 -9.63
CA GLU A 215 2.46 20.61 -10.17
C GLU A 215 1.33 21.21 -9.32
N LYS A 216 0.37 20.40 -8.91
CA LYS A 216 -0.72 20.83 -8.03
C LYS A 216 -0.25 21.10 -6.59
N ILE A 217 0.64 20.25 -6.09
CA ILE A 217 1.12 20.35 -4.72
C ILE A 217 2.00 21.59 -4.54
N ILE A 218 2.88 21.93 -5.47
CA ILE A 218 3.71 23.14 -5.43
C ILE A 218 2.84 24.41 -5.36
N LYS A 219 1.72 24.46 -6.11
CA LYS A 219 0.78 25.59 -6.05
C LYS A 219 0.22 25.80 -4.64
N LYS A 220 -0.05 24.72 -3.90
CA LYS A 220 -0.49 24.80 -2.49
C LYS A 220 0.60 25.35 -1.56
N TYR A 221 1.87 25.00 -1.80
CA TYR A 221 2.98 25.57 -1.03
C TYR A 221 3.14 27.07 -1.31
N ILE A 222 3.11 27.47 -2.59
CA ILE A 222 3.23 28.89 -2.99
C ILE A 222 2.10 29.73 -2.38
N SER A 223 0.89 29.18 -2.27
CA SER A 223 -0.25 29.93 -1.67
C SER A 223 -0.15 30.20 -0.16
N LEU A 224 0.86 29.65 0.52
CA LEU A 224 1.12 29.88 1.94
C LEU A 224 2.18 30.98 2.18
N ILE A 225 2.85 31.43 1.15
CA ILE A 225 3.87 32.48 1.17
C ILE A 225 3.24 33.84 0.79
#